data_fec6fc9e1abab2d8d31121bdcd5c1de5
#
_entry.id   fec6fc9e1abab2d8d31121bdcd5c1de5
#
_cell.length_a   1.000
_cell.length_b   1.000
_cell.length_c   1.000
_cell.angle_alpha   90.00
_cell.angle_beta   90.00
_cell.angle_gamma   90.00
#
_symmetry.space_group_name_H-M   'P 1'
#
loop_
_entity.id
_entity.type
_entity.pdbx_description
1 polymer ?
#
loop_
_entity_poly.entity_id
_entity_poly.type
_entity_poly.pdbx_seq_one_letter_code
_entity_poly.pdbx_strand_id
1 'polypeptide(L)'
;MSLPRTPLGRTAFVLFAIALALGLTCCTKKSNAQTSTTDLTLDLKTPFRFVVYGDTRFHDPNDTDAANPPVRRALVEAIAETNPAFICFTGDIVYNGNDVDDWKVWDSETKILRDKGIPIYPALGNHDLHGKLQVALANYFNRFPQLKGSRYYSVRVANILLLVLDSSLEEITGPQGEWLAAKLDHVSSDVDFVLIMDHHPPYTSSSDEHTFGGGHSARASEQALAKMLEERQAHARYRMVFFSGHVHNYERHEHGGITYFVSGGGAAHAYPIPRDPGDLFQSKEINYHYLLVETGPQSMKVTMNRLQLTDGKATWTTPDEVRISVPATAATKASP
;
A
#
# COMPACT_ATOMS: atom_id res chain seq x y z
N MET A 1 -59.88 -72.08 8.32
CA MET A 1 -60.59 -72.59 9.48
C MET A 1 -60.36 -71.61 10.62
N SER A 2 -61.48 -71.02 11.03
CA SER A 2 -61.85 -70.43 12.32
C SER A 2 -61.04 -69.20 12.84
N LEU A 3 -61.68 -68.09 12.74
CA LEU A 3 -61.83 -67.00 13.72
C LEU A 3 -62.30 -67.54 15.11
N PRO A 4 -62.43 -66.74 16.18
CA PRO A 4 -62.21 -65.30 16.50
C PRO A 4 -61.80 -65.09 17.98
N ARG A 5 -61.55 -63.86 18.41
CA ARG A 5 -62.26 -63.10 19.48
C ARG A 5 -61.40 -61.97 20.08
N THR A 6 -61.91 -60.79 19.98
CA THR A 6 -61.75 -59.66 20.89
C THR A 6 -62.48 -59.93 22.24
N PRO A 7 -62.47 -59.12 23.33
CA PRO A 7 -62.10 -57.66 23.46
C PRO A 7 -61.54 -57.25 24.86
N LEU A 8 -61.67 -55.92 25.12
CA LEU A 8 -61.59 -55.13 26.37
C LEU A 8 -60.16 -54.70 26.70
N GLY A 9 -59.78 -53.47 26.71
CA GLY A 9 -60.46 -52.24 27.21
C GLY A 9 -59.86 -51.86 28.57
N ARG A 10 -59.06 -50.77 28.65
CA ARG A 10 -58.91 -49.96 29.84
C ARG A 10 -58.10 -48.66 29.53
N THR A 11 -58.83 -47.62 29.47
CA THR A 11 -58.66 -46.33 30.13
C THR A 11 -57.25 -45.65 30.19
N ALA A 12 -57.26 -44.52 29.61
CA ALA A 12 -56.27 -43.48 29.55
C ALA A 12 -55.70 -43.00 30.89
N PHE A 13 -54.44 -42.61 30.83
CA PHE A 13 -53.92 -41.48 31.63
C PHE A 13 -53.03 -40.58 30.74
N VAL A 14 -53.55 -39.42 30.48
CA VAL A 14 -52.84 -38.33 29.81
C VAL A 14 -51.91 -37.70 30.85
N LEU A 15 -50.63 -37.91 30.72
CA LEU A 15 -49.62 -37.08 31.42
C LEU A 15 -49.08 -36.05 30.45
N PHE A 16 -49.51 -34.83 30.66
CA PHE A 16 -48.94 -33.62 30.03
C PHE A 16 -47.53 -33.39 30.60
N ALA A 17 -46.50 -33.77 29.84
CA ALA A 17 -45.15 -33.33 30.15
C ALA A 17 -44.91 -31.95 29.48
N ILE A 18 -44.94 -30.89 30.26
CA ILE A 18 -44.49 -29.56 29.84
C ILE A 18 -42.97 -29.60 29.72
N ALA A 19 -42.46 -29.74 28.50
CA ALA A 19 -41.04 -29.53 28.22
C ALA A 19 -40.76 -28.03 28.22
N LEU A 20 -40.14 -27.53 29.28
CA LEU A 20 -39.60 -26.19 29.38
C LEU A 20 -38.35 -26.13 28.50
N ALA A 21 -38.47 -25.68 27.25
CA ALA A 21 -37.36 -25.42 26.37
C ALA A 21 -36.65 -24.14 26.85
N LEU A 22 -35.63 -24.27 27.68
CA LEU A 22 -34.64 -23.23 27.93
C LEU A 22 -33.85 -23.02 26.64
N GLY A 23 -34.26 -22.03 25.86
CA GLY A 23 -33.49 -21.54 24.73
C GLY A 23 -32.18 -20.88 25.23
N LEU A 24 -31.11 -21.65 25.23
CA LEU A 24 -29.75 -21.12 25.28
C LEU A 24 -29.48 -20.43 23.94
N THR A 25 -29.82 -19.13 23.82
CA THR A 25 -29.26 -18.26 22.81
C THR A 25 -27.77 -18.16 23.07
N CYS A 26 -27.00 -19.02 22.40
CA CYS A 26 -25.56 -18.88 22.31
C CYS A 26 -25.29 -17.60 21.50
N CYS A 27 -25.20 -16.45 22.18
CA CYS A 27 -24.67 -15.23 21.62
C CYS A 27 -23.18 -15.47 21.35
N THR A 28 -22.85 -16.02 20.18
CA THR A 28 -21.49 -15.96 19.66
C THR A 28 -21.21 -14.49 19.47
N LYS A 29 -20.57 -13.85 20.46
CA LYS A 29 -19.82 -12.63 20.24
C LYS A 29 -18.80 -12.97 19.16
N LYS A 30 -19.09 -12.60 17.88
CA LYS A 30 -18.03 -12.38 16.92
C LYS A 30 -17.08 -11.39 17.60
N SER A 31 -15.94 -11.87 18.01
CA SER A 31 -14.82 -11.03 18.37
C SER A 31 -14.49 -10.24 17.11
N ASN A 32 -15.06 -9.06 16.97
CA ASN A 32 -14.51 -8.03 16.14
C ASN A 32 -13.14 -7.73 16.79
N ALA A 33 -12.11 -8.43 16.34
CA ALA A 33 -10.77 -7.93 16.48
C ALA A 33 -10.74 -6.62 15.68
N GLN A 34 -11.11 -5.53 16.35
CA GLN A 34 -10.99 -4.19 15.84
C GLN A 34 -9.49 -4.01 15.60
N THR A 35 -9.07 -4.11 14.35
CA THR A 35 -7.72 -3.76 13.95
C THR A 35 -7.56 -2.31 14.37
N SER A 36 -6.78 -2.08 15.44
CA SER A 36 -6.50 -0.73 15.91
C SER A 36 -5.78 0.00 14.78
N THR A 37 -6.41 1.00 14.21
CA THR A 37 -5.77 1.89 13.23
C THR A 37 -4.87 2.87 13.95
N THR A 38 -3.71 3.14 13.40
CA THR A 38 -2.74 4.07 13.95
C THR A 38 -2.76 5.37 13.16
N ASP A 39 -2.93 6.48 13.86
CA ASP A 39 -2.76 7.81 13.31
C ASP A 39 -1.43 8.37 13.81
N LEU A 40 -0.52 8.64 12.89
CA LEU A 40 0.80 9.19 13.16
C LEU A 40 0.85 10.67 12.80
N THR A 41 1.76 11.40 13.44
CA THR A 41 2.07 12.78 13.09
C THR A 41 3.58 12.95 13.03
N LEU A 42 4.06 13.57 11.96
CA LEU A 42 5.44 14.04 11.83
C LEU A 42 5.41 15.56 11.80
N ASP A 43 5.97 16.20 12.83
CA ASP A 43 5.98 17.65 12.95
C ASP A 43 7.03 18.25 12.03
N LEU A 44 6.58 18.71 10.86
CA LEU A 44 7.37 19.38 9.85
C LEU A 44 6.65 20.64 9.35
N LYS A 45 7.41 21.51 8.72
CA LYS A 45 6.90 22.68 7.98
C LYS A 45 7.32 22.60 6.53
N THR A 46 6.44 23.02 5.62
CA THR A 46 6.80 23.21 4.21
C THR A 46 7.78 24.35 4.04
N PRO A 47 8.73 24.30 3.09
CA PRO A 47 8.98 23.18 2.19
C PRO A 47 9.81 22.06 2.85
N PHE A 48 9.57 20.84 2.46
CA PHE A 48 10.41 19.68 2.77
C PHE A 48 10.44 18.72 1.58
N ARG A 49 11.30 17.70 1.64
CA ARG A 49 11.38 16.65 0.64
C ARG A 49 11.27 15.27 1.28
N PHE A 50 10.69 14.34 0.56
CA PHE A 50 10.63 12.93 0.95
C PHE A 50 10.88 12.03 -0.26
N VAL A 51 11.13 10.76 -0.01
CA VAL A 51 11.40 9.77 -1.04
C VAL A 51 10.27 8.75 -1.09
N VAL A 52 9.94 8.28 -2.30
CA VAL A 52 9.06 7.12 -2.52
C VAL A 52 9.87 6.09 -3.31
N TYR A 53 9.92 4.85 -2.82
CA TYR A 53 10.48 3.72 -3.53
C TYR A 53 9.97 2.40 -2.90
N GLY A 54 10.13 1.28 -3.59
CA GLY A 54 9.74 -0.05 -3.09
C GLY A 54 10.25 -1.17 -3.98
N ASP A 55 9.81 -2.39 -3.72
CA ASP A 55 10.20 -3.58 -4.47
C ASP A 55 11.73 -3.80 -4.43
N THR A 56 12.26 -3.78 -3.24
CA THR A 56 13.71 -3.95 -2.99
C THR A 56 14.10 -5.40 -2.82
N ARG A 57 13.16 -6.22 -2.30
CA ARG A 57 13.35 -7.65 -2.03
C ARG A 57 14.69 -7.96 -1.39
N PHE A 58 14.97 -7.32 -0.23
CA PHE A 58 16.15 -7.64 0.56
C PHE A 58 16.19 -9.14 0.83
N HIS A 59 17.29 -9.76 0.42
CA HIS A 59 17.54 -11.19 0.45
C HIS A 59 19.05 -11.46 0.38
N ASP A 60 19.47 -12.71 0.48
CA ASP A 60 20.88 -13.10 0.37
C ASP A 60 21.57 -12.33 -0.77
N PRO A 61 22.65 -11.57 -0.50
CA PRO A 61 23.34 -10.79 -1.51
C PRO A 61 24.02 -11.65 -2.62
N ASN A 62 24.09 -12.96 -2.44
CA ASN A 62 24.61 -13.89 -3.44
C ASN A 62 23.51 -14.45 -4.35
N ASP A 63 22.25 -14.29 -3.98
CA ASP A 63 21.10 -14.66 -4.81
C ASP A 63 20.70 -13.44 -5.66
N THR A 64 21.03 -13.50 -6.95
CA THR A 64 20.71 -12.44 -7.92
C THR A 64 19.40 -12.68 -8.67
N ASP A 65 18.72 -13.80 -8.43
CA ASP A 65 17.43 -14.11 -9.07
C ASP A 65 16.29 -13.35 -8.40
N ALA A 66 16.37 -13.15 -7.09
CA ALA A 66 15.36 -12.42 -6.32
C ALA A 66 15.43 -10.90 -6.53
N ALA A 67 16.67 -10.35 -6.60
CA ALA A 67 16.91 -8.92 -6.71
C ALA A 67 18.33 -8.65 -7.26
N ASN A 68 18.64 -7.36 -7.47
CA ASN A 68 19.97 -6.88 -7.84
C ASN A 68 20.65 -6.19 -6.63
N PRO A 69 21.46 -6.91 -5.83
CA PRO A 69 22.03 -6.35 -4.60
C PRO A 69 22.94 -5.13 -4.81
N PRO A 70 23.77 -5.03 -5.87
CA PRO A 70 24.52 -3.80 -6.17
C PRO A 70 23.61 -2.58 -6.42
N VAL A 71 22.52 -2.75 -7.16
CA VAL A 71 21.54 -1.69 -7.41
C VAL A 71 20.86 -1.28 -6.10
N ARG A 72 20.43 -2.26 -5.30
CA ARG A 72 19.76 -2.04 -4.02
C ARG A 72 20.61 -1.17 -3.08
N ARG A 73 21.90 -1.49 -2.94
CA ARG A 73 22.85 -0.69 -2.13
C ARG A 73 23.04 0.72 -2.68
N ALA A 74 23.24 0.86 -3.99
CA ALA A 74 23.42 2.17 -4.62
C ALA A 74 22.18 3.06 -4.45
N LEU A 75 20.96 2.48 -4.51
CA LEU A 75 19.72 3.22 -4.25
C LEU A 75 19.64 3.68 -2.80
N VAL A 76 19.94 2.81 -1.83
CA VAL A 76 19.90 3.16 -0.38
C VAL A 76 20.90 4.29 -0.07
N GLU A 77 22.12 4.21 -0.61
CA GLU A 77 23.16 5.24 -0.44
C GLU A 77 22.69 6.57 -1.02
N ALA A 78 22.21 6.57 -2.27
CA ALA A 78 21.73 7.80 -2.92
C ALA A 78 20.53 8.41 -2.19
N ILE A 79 19.58 7.59 -1.73
CA ILE A 79 18.44 8.04 -0.92
C ILE A 79 18.95 8.70 0.38
N ALA A 80 19.91 8.07 1.06
CA ALA A 80 20.48 8.63 2.28
C ALA A 80 21.20 9.98 2.04
N GLU A 81 21.83 10.17 0.87
CA GLU A 81 22.47 11.42 0.47
C GLU A 81 21.46 12.55 0.21
N THR A 82 20.25 12.24 -0.28
CA THR A 82 19.20 13.26 -0.44
C THR A 82 18.76 13.86 0.88
N ASN A 83 19.04 13.19 2.01
CA ASN A 83 18.61 13.58 3.35
C ASN A 83 17.11 13.90 3.40
N PRO A 84 16.22 12.95 3.06
CA PRO A 84 14.79 13.17 3.02
C PRO A 84 14.23 13.27 4.44
N ALA A 85 13.14 14.02 4.60
CA ALA A 85 12.46 14.13 5.88
C ALA A 85 11.83 12.80 6.32
N PHE A 86 11.42 11.98 5.37
CA PHE A 86 10.93 10.60 5.57
C PHE A 86 10.96 9.82 4.24
N ILE A 87 10.69 8.54 4.32
CA ILE A 87 10.57 7.63 3.18
C ILE A 87 9.19 6.98 3.20
N CYS A 88 8.47 7.06 2.07
CA CYS A 88 7.33 6.22 1.75
C CYS A 88 7.83 4.96 1.04
N PHE A 89 7.52 3.78 1.58
CA PHE A 89 7.96 2.52 1.00
C PHE A 89 6.77 1.75 0.46
N THR A 90 6.73 1.50 -0.86
CA THR A 90 5.56 0.95 -1.56
C THR A 90 5.39 -0.57 -1.44
N GLY A 91 6.11 -1.21 -0.49
CA GLY A 91 5.98 -2.66 -0.22
C GLY A 91 7.08 -3.50 -0.89
N ASP A 92 7.01 -4.81 -0.67
CA ASP A 92 8.02 -5.79 -1.09
C ASP A 92 9.43 -5.41 -0.60
N ILE A 93 9.49 -5.16 0.72
CA ILE A 93 10.74 -4.79 1.40
C ILE A 93 11.72 -5.95 1.32
N VAL A 94 11.27 -7.15 1.74
CA VAL A 94 12.06 -8.37 1.74
C VAL A 94 11.53 -9.36 0.71
N TYR A 95 12.35 -10.35 0.35
CA TYR A 95 11.93 -11.41 -0.57
C TYR A 95 10.93 -12.36 0.08
N ASN A 96 11.10 -12.66 1.37
CA ASN A 96 10.18 -13.52 2.13
C ASN A 96 9.98 -12.96 3.55
N GLY A 97 8.83 -12.38 3.80
CA GLY A 97 8.50 -11.78 5.11
C GLY A 97 8.61 -12.72 6.31
N ASN A 98 8.42 -14.02 6.10
CA ASN A 98 8.59 -15.04 7.14
C ASN A 98 10.07 -15.34 7.45
N ASP A 99 11.01 -15.01 6.56
CA ASP A 99 12.42 -15.31 6.73
C ASP A 99 13.15 -14.19 7.48
N VAL A 100 13.65 -14.50 8.66
CA VAL A 100 14.37 -13.55 9.49
C VAL A 100 15.74 -13.16 8.91
N ASP A 101 16.33 -14.01 8.07
CA ASP A 101 17.63 -13.72 7.46
C ASP A 101 17.49 -12.66 6.36
N ASP A 102 16.39 -12.64 5.62
CA ASP A 102 16.06 -11.55 4.70
C ASP A 102 15.94 -10.21 5.44
N TRP A 103 15.29 -10.22 6.60
CA TRP A 103 15.18 -9.03 7.45
C TRP A 103 16.53 -8.60 8.04
N LYS A 104 17.48 -9.51 8.29
CA LYS A 104 18.84 -9.13 8.69
C LYS A 104 19.60 -8.43 7.56
N VAL A 105 19.38 -8.83 6.31
CA VAL A 105 19.91 -8.12 5.14
C VAL A 105 19.34 -6.70 5.07
N TRP A 106 18.01 -6.54 5.22
CA TRP A 106 17.37 -5.23 5.36
C TRP A 106 18.02 -4.42 6.49
N ASP A 107 18.14 -5.00 7.68
CA ASP A 107 18.70 -4.31 8.85
C ASP A 107 20.13 -3.83 8.60
N SER A 108 20.92 -4.61 7.90
CA SER A 108 22.31 -4.30 7.56
C SER A 108 22.42 -3.24 6.46
N GLU A 109 21.80 -3.48 5.30
CA GLU A 109 21.99 -2.62 4.12
C GLU A 109 21.29 -1.24 4.28
N THR A 110 20.23 -1.14 5.08
CA THR A 110 19.54 0.12 5.34
C THR A 110 19.99 0.83 6.62
N LYS A 111 21.06 0.34 7.26
CA LYS A 111 21.56 0.93 8.52
C LYS A 111 21.81 2.43 8.41
N ILE A 112 22.34 2.90 7.28
CA ILE A 112 22.62 4.31 7.03
C ILE A 112 21.37 5.20 7.14
N LEU A 113 20.19 4.70 6.76
CA LEU A 113 18.92 5.45 6.87
C LEU A 113 18.51 5.60 8.33
N ARG A 114 18.66 4.53 9.13
CA ARG A 114 18.36 4.56 10.57
C ARG A 114 19.38 5.41 11.36
N ASP A 115 20.65 5.32 11.02
CA ASP A 115 21.71 6.13 11.64
C ASP A 115 21.48 7.64 11.42
N LYS A 116 20.85 7.99 10.29
CA LYS A 116 20.42 9.38 10.00
C LYS A 116 19.08 9.75 10.64
N GLY A 117 18.40 8.80 11.31
CA GLY A 117 17.10 9.02 11.93
C GLY A 117 15.97 9.28 10.94
N ILE A 118 16.08 8.80 9.69
CA ILE A 118 15.06 9.01 8.64
C ILE A 118 13.87 8.08 8.92
N PRO A 119 12.67 8.61 9.21
CA PRO A 119 11.48 7.79 9.39
C PRO A 119 11.08 7.09 8.10
N ILE A 120 10.60 5.83 8.23
CA ILE A 120 10.08 5.04 7.10
C ILE A 120 8.63 4.70 7.38
N TYR A 121 7.75 4.97 6.40
CA TYR A 121 6.33 4.66 6.41
C TYR A 121 6.05 3.65 5.29
N PRO A 122 6.02 2.35 5.59
CA PRO A 122 5.89 1.31 4.57
C PRO A 122 4.45 0.83 4.39
N ALA A 123 4.05 0.54 3.15
CA ALA A 123 2.97 -0.38 2.84
C ALA A 123 3.45 -1.83 2.95
N LEU A 124 2.52 -2.78 3.09
CA LEU A 124 2.79 -4.20 2.99
C LEU A 124 2.70 -4.63 1.52
N GLY A 125 3.76 -5.28 1.00
CA GLY A 125 3.73 -5.97 -0.27
C GLY A 125 3.41 -7.47 -0.11
N ASN A 126 3.16 -8.16 -1.22
CA ASN A 126 2.85 -9.59 -1.17
C ASN A 126 4.04 -10.43 -0.69
N HIS A 127 5.29 -10.03 -0.99
CA HIS A 127 6.49 -10.69 -0.50
C HIS A 127 6.70 -10.51 1.00
N ASP A 128 6.32 -9.35 1.57
CA ASP A 128 6.35 -9.10 3.01
C ASP A 128 5.40 -10.02 3.78
N LEU A 129 4.40 -10.60 3.10
CA LEU A 129 3.41 -11.52 3.67
C LEU A 129 3.68 -13.00 3.33
N HIS A 130 4.74 -13.32 2.58
CA HIS A 130 5.07 -14.69 2.23
C HIS A 130 5.38 -15.55 3.46
N GLY A 131 5.02 -16.83 3.37
CA GLY A 131 5.23 -17.83 4.41
C GLY A 131 4.10 -17.84 5.46
N LYS A 132 4.45 -17.99 6.74
CA LYS A 132 3.48 -17.97 7.83
C LYS A 132 3.14 -16.52 8.16
N LEU A 133 1.94 -16.08 7.79
CA LEU A 133 1.47 -14.70 7.94
C LEU A 133 1.77 -14.08 9.32
N GLN A 134 1.53 -14.83 10.40
CA GLN A 134 1.78 -14.32 11.76
C GLN A 134 3.27 -14.05 12.02
N VAL A 135 4.16 -14.87 11.45
CA VAL A 135 5.61 -14.69 11.58
C VAL A 135 6.07 -13.52 10.71
N ALA A 136 5.58 -13.46 9.47
CA ALA A 136 5.86 -12.37 8.54
C ALA A 136 5.45 -11.01 9.14
N LEU A 137 4.23 -10.88 9.64
CA LEU A 137 3.75 -9.67 10.30
C LEU A 137 4.54 -9.35 11.58
N ALA A 138 4.94 -10.34 12.37
CA ALA A 138 5.77 -10.10 13.55
C ALA A 138 7.16 -9.55 13.17
N ASN A 139 7.79 -10.10 12.14
CA ASN A 139 9.07 -9.59 11.61
C ASN A 139 8.94 -8.15 11.11
N TYR A 140 7.88 -7.84 10.38
CA TYR A 140 7.58 -6.51 9.87
C TYR A 140 7.34 -5.51 11.00
N PHE A 141 6.43 -5.78 11.93
CA PHE A 141 6.13 -4.85 13.02
C PHE A 141 7.26 -4.70 14.05
N ASN A 142 8.17 -5.67 14.15
CA ASN A 142 9.39 -5.51 14.93
C ASN A 142 10.32 -4.42 14.37
N ARG A 143 10.29 -4.18 13.04
CA ARG A 143 11.08 -3.11 12.37
C ARG A 143 10.32 -1.78 12.33
N PHE A 144 9.00 -1.85 12.35
CA PHE A 144 8.12 -0.68 12.29
C PHE A 144 7.18 -0.60 13.51
N PRO A 145 7.75 -0.51 14.75
CA PRO A 145 6.95 -0.55 16.00
C PRO A 145 6.01 0.65 16.15
N GLN A 146 6.28 1.77 15.45
CA GLN A 146 5.40 2.94 15.43
C GLN A 146 4.03 2.62 14.86
N LEU A 147 3.90 1.58 14.02
CA LEU A 147 2.63 1.16 13.43
C LEU A 147 1.72 0.42 14.42
N LYS A 148 2.24 -0.02 15.58
CA LYS A 148 1.49 -0.69 16.65
C LYS A 148 0.64 -1.88 16.18
N GLY A 149 1.11 -2.60 15.15
CA GLY A 149 0.41 -3.73 14.55
C GLY A 149 -0.67 -3.34 13.52
N SER A 150 -0.79 -2.07 13.16
CA SER A 150 -1.74 -1.59 12.15
C SER A 150 -1.21 -1.88 10.75
N ARG A 151 -1.98 -2.62 9.94
CA ARG A 151 -1.64 -2.96 8.56
C ARG A 151 -1.92 -1.82 7.59
N TYR A 152 -2.86 -0.95 7.95
CA TYR A 152 -3.19 0.30 7.28
C TYR A 152 -3.27 1.43 8.30
N TYR A 153 -2.85 2.63 7.93
CA TYR A 153 -2.67 3.73 8.87
C TYR A 153 -2.58 5.09 8.17
N SER A 154 -2.61 6.17 8.94
CA SER A 154 -2.41 7.51 8.40
C SER A 154 -1.20 8.21 9.02
N VAL A 155 -0.62 9.13 8.26
CA VAL A 155 0.45 10.03 8.74
C VAL A 155 0.10 11.46 8.35
N ARG A 156 0.03 12.34 9.32
CA ARG A 156 -0.13 13.78 9.11
C ARG A 156 1.25 14.45 9.06
N VAL A 157 1.56 15.14 7.97
CA VAL A 157 2.84 15.85 7.79
C VAL A 157 2.57 17.21 7.15
N ALA A 158 2.75 18.30 7.89
CA ALA A 158 2.47 19.65 7.41
C ALA A 158 1.10 19.76 6.69
N ASN A 159 1.06 20.10 5.41
CA ASN A 159 -0.14 20.16 4.58
C ASN A 159 -0.46 18.86 3.83
N ILE A 160 0.13 17.74 4.24
CA ILE A 160 -0.08 16.42 3.64
C ILE A 160 -0.79 15.48 4.61
N LEU A 161 -1.73 14.71 4.11
CA LEU A 161 -2.28 13.51 4.74
C LEU A 161 -1.87 12.30 3.91
N LEU A 162 -0.99 11.45 4.45
CA LEU A 162 -0.63 10.17 3.85
C LEU A 162 -1.57 9.08 4.40
N LEU A 163 -2.23 8.35 3.52
CA LEU A 163 -3.07 7.19 3.81
C LEU A 163 -2.38 5.96 3.22
N VAL A 164 -1.91 5.08 4.09
CA VAL A 164 -1.26 3.82 3.69
C VAL A 164 -2.26 2.70 3.81
N LEU A 165 -2.45 1.96 2.74
CA LEU A 165 -3.38 0.83 2.62
C LEU A 165 -2.61 -0.49 2.58
N ASP A 166 -3.35 -1.57 2.77
CA ASP A 166 -2.89 -2.94 2.60
C ASP A 166 -3.73 -3.62 1.53
N SER A 167 -3.20 -3.74 0.35
CA SER A 167 -3.86 -4.33 -0.83
C SER A 167 -4.09 -5.83 -0.75
N SER A 168 -3.71 -6.50 0.32
CA SER A 168 -4.11 -7.88 0.62
C SER A 168 -5.43 -7.97 1.39
N LEU A 169 -6.03 -6.83 1.74
CA LEU A 169 -7.33 -6.68 2.40
C LEU A 169 -8.36 -6.06 1.44
N GLU A 170 -9.63 -6.08 1.84
CA GLU A 170 -10.67 -5.34 1.15
C GLU A 170 -10.43 -3.82 1.28
N GLU A 171 -10.29 -3.10 0.17
CA GLU A 171 -9.86 -1.70 0.15
C GLU A 171 -11.01 -0.70 0.23
N ILE A 172 -12.16 -1.05 -0.37
CA ILE A 172 -13.35 -0.16 -0.42
C ILE A 172 -14.51 -0.67 0.42
N THR A 173 -14.41 -1.90 0.93
CA THR A 173 -15.39 -2.53 1.84
C THR A 173 -14.71 -3.01 3.11
N GLY A 174 -15.52 -3.47 4.07
CA GLY A 174 -14.97 -3.95 5.35
C GLY A 174 -14.26 -2.87 6.17
N PRO A 175 -13.50 -3.25 7.19
CA PRO A 175 -12.93 -2.29 8.15
C PRO A 175 -11.94 -1.29 7.53
N GLN A 176 -11.13 -1.70 6.53
CA GLN A 176 -10.20 -0.79 5.85
C GLN A 176 -10.94 0.22 4.98
N GLY A 177 -11.95 -0.24 4.20
CA GLY A 177 -12.74 0.64 3.36
C GLY A 177 -13.56 1.65 4.18
N GLU A 178 -14.17 1.23 5.29
CA GLU A 178 -14.87 2.12 6.22
C GLU A 178 -13.92 3.18 6.81
N TRP A 179 -12.73 2.76 7.23
CA TRP A 179 -11.70 3.66 7.73
C TRP A 179 -11.24 4.66 6.66
N LEU A 180 -10.95 4.20 5.43
CA LEU A 180 -10.53 5.06 4.32
C LEU A 180 -11.61 6.10 4.00
N ALA A 181 -12.87 5.68 3.89
CA ALA A 181 -14.00 6.57 3.65
C ALA A 181 -14.08 7.64 4.74
N ALA A 182 -14.00 7.25 6.02
CA ALA A 182 -14.03 8.19 7.14
C ALA A 182 -12.88 9.19 7.12
N LYS A 183 -11.65 8.75 6.73
CA LYS A 183 -10.50 9.65 6.58
C LYS A 183 -10.71 10.67 5.47
N LEU A 184 -11.24 10.24 4.32
CA LEU A 184 -11.50 11.12 3.17
C LEU A 184 -12.69 12.08 3.42
N ASP A 185 -13.69 11.66 4.20
CA ASP A 185 -14.83 12.50 4.57
C ASP A 185 -14.44 13.63 5.57
N HIS A 186 -13.36 13.43 6.32
CA HIS A 186 -12.94 14.35 7.39
C HIS A 186 -11.54 14.95 7.18
N VAL A 187 -11.13 15.14 5.92
CA VAL A 187 -9.84 15.79 5.60
C VAL A 187 -9.84 17.23 6.13
N SER A 188 -8.90 17.51 7.03
CA SER A 188 -8.75 18.83 7.66
C SER A 188 -8.49 19.94 6.64
N SER A 189 -9.02 21.15 6.89
CA SER A 189 -8.97 22.29 5.95
C SER A 189 -7.56 22.79 5.62
N ASP A 190 -6.56 22.44 6.42
CA ASP A 190 -5.16 22.75 6.25
C ASP A 190 -4.36 21.66 5.49
N VAL A 191 -5.04 20.62 4.98
CA VAL A 191 -4.47 19.60 4.10
C VAL A 191 -4.65 20.03 2.65
N ASP A 192 -3.57 20.19 1.92
CA ASP A 192 -3.57 20.51 0.49
C ASP A 192 -3.42 19.26 -0.38
N PHE A 193 -2.75 18.23 0.15
CA PHE A 193 -2.49 16.98 -0.55
C PHE A 193 -2.90 15.78 0.30
N VAL A 194 -3.63 14.85 -0.32
CA VAL A 194 -3.88 13.51 0.21
C VAL A 194 -3.09 12.52 -0.63
N LEU A 195 -2.08 11.90 -0.02
CA LEU A 195 -1.29 10.86 -0.67
C LEU A 195 -1.89 9.51 -0.27
N ILE A 196 -2.21 8.69 -1.25
CA ILE A 196 -2.62 7.30 -1.05
C ILE A 196 -1.44 6.42 -1.44
N MET A 197 -1.08 5.49 -0.60
CA MET A 197 -0.03 4.52 -0.87
C MET A 197 -0.53 3.11 -0.66
N ASP A 198 -0.32 2.28 -1.67
CA ASP A 198 -0.67 0.88 -1.69
C ASP A 198 0.44 0.10 -2.40
N HIS A 199 0.44 -1.24 -2.34
CA HIS A 199 1.43 -2.02 -3.08
C HIS A 199 1.00 -2.30 -4.51
N HIS A 200 -0.22 -2.80 -4.73
CA HIS A 200 -0.69 -3.14 -6.07
C HIS A 200 -1.24 -1.92 -6.82
N PRO A 201 -0.81 -1.70 -8.08
CA PRO A 201 -1.24 -0.53 -8.84
C PRO A 201 -2.66 -0.68 -9.40
N PRO A 202 -3.51 0.37 -9.33
CA PRO A 202 -4.79 0.36 -10.00
C PRO A 202 -4.70 0.55 -11.52
N TYR A 203 -3.62 1.17 -11.98
CA TYR A 203 -3.30 1.37 -13.40
C TYR A 203 -1.87 0.91 -13.66
N THR A 204 -1.69 0.08 -14.67
CA THR A 204 -0.38 -0.37 -15.16
C THR A 204 -0.47 -0.81 -16.61
N SER A 205 0.58 -0.58 -17.37
CA SER A 205 0.81 -1.13 -18.70
C SER A 205 1.32 -2.58 -18.65
N SER A 206 1.67 -3.08 -17.47
CA SER A 206 2.08 -4.47 -17.27
C SER A 206 0.89 -5.41 -17.39
N SER A 207 1.12 -6.62 -17.90
CA SER A 207 0.12 -7.67 -17.96
C SER A 207 0.71 -9.03 -17.60
N ASP A 208 -0.13 -9.95 -17.15
CA ASP A 208 0.27 -11.30 -16.76
C ASP A 208 0.89 -12.09 -17.93
N GLU A 209 0.56 -11.73 -19.16
CA GLU A 209 1.08 -12.38 -20.36
C GLU A 209 2.53 -11.99 -20.68
N HIS A 210 3.01 -10.85 -20.17
CA HIS A 210 4.30 -10.26 -20.51
C HIS A 210 5.30 -10.23 -19.36
N THR A 211 4.92 -10.73 -18.18
CA THR A 211 5.77 -10.67 -17.00
C THR A 211 6.28 -12.04 -16.57
N PHE A 212 7.54 -12.08 -16.16
CA PHE A 212 8.12 -13.28 -15.57
C PHE A 212 7.41 -13.60 -14.25
N GLY A 213 6.73 -14.75 -14.19
CA GLY A 213 6.02 -15.19 -12.99
C GLY A 213 4.52 -14.83 -12.93
N GLY A 214 3.98 -14.03 -13.86
CA GLY A 214 2.56 -13.61 -13.87
C GLY A 214 2.17 -12.70 -12.69
N GLY A 215 0.92 -12.27 -12.67
CA GLY A 215 0.33 -11.61 -11.49
C GLY A 215 0.64 -10.10 -11.34
N HIS A 216 1.16 -9.44 -12.38
CA HIS A 216 1.49 -8.01 -12.34
C HIS A 216 0.51 -7.11 -13.10
N SER A 217 -0.66 -7.62 -13.46
CA SER A 217 -1.74 -6.82 -14.04
C SER A 217 -2.52 -6.05 -12.96
N ALA A 218 -3.19 -4.97 -13.37
CA ALA A 218 -4.09 -4.25 -12.47
C ALA A 218 -5.28 -5.14 -12.08
N ARG A 219 -5.54 -5.24 -10.78
CA ARG A 219 -6.62 -6.07 -10.24
C ARG A 219 -7.94 -5.28 -10.14
N ALA A 220 -9.06 -5.98 -10.15
CA ALA A 220 -10.38 -5.35 -10.07
C ALA A 220 -10.61 -4.58 -8.76
N SER A 221 -10.00 -5.00 -7.65
CA SER A 221 -10.08 -4.32 -6.34
C SER A 221 -9.48 -2.92 -6.40
N GLU A 222 -8.25 -2.80 -6.89
CA GLU A 222 -7.56 -1.50 -6.99
C GLU A 222 -8.19 -0.60 -8.07
N GLN A 223 -8.71 -1.18 -9.13
CA GLN A 223 -9.49 -0.40 -10.12
C GLN A 223 -10.79 0.16 -9.52
N ALA A 224 -11.46 -0.60 -8.65
CA ALA A 224 -12.63 -0.11 -7.93
C ALA A 224 -12.25 0.96 -6.90
N LEU A 225 -11.11 0.81 -6.22
CA LEU A 225 -10.55 1.84 -5.33
C LEU A 225 -10.28 3.13 -6.13
N ALA A 226 -9.56 3.04 -7.26
CA ALA A 226 -9.27 4.20 -8.09
C ALA A 226 -10.54 4.94 -8.51
N LYS A 227 -11.56 4.22 -8.98
CA LYS A 227 -12.84 4.81 -9.35
C LYS A 227 -13.49 5.58 -8.20
N MET A 228 -13.51 5.01 -7.00
CA MET A 228 -14.04 5.68 -5.80
C MET A 228 -13.24 6.94 -5.46
N LEU A 229 -11.90 6.90 -5.58
CA LEU A 229 -11.04 8.06 -5.31
C LEU A 229 -11.24 9.16 -6.36
N GLU A 230 -11.37 8.82 -7.63
CA GLU A 230 -11.60 9.76 -8.73
C GLU A 230 -12.95 10.47 -8.61
N GLU A 231 -14.00 9.74 -8.24
CA GLU A 231 -15.31 10.32 -7.93
C GLU A 231 -15.21 11.34 -6.78
N ARG A 232 -14.43 11.05 -5.75
CA ARG A 232 -14.18 11.98 -4.64
C ARG A 232 -13.30 13.16 -5.07
N GLN A 233 -12.25 12.91 -5.88
CA GLN A 233 -11.35 13.97 -6.37
C GLN A 233 -12.10 15.04 -7.16
N ALA A 234 -13.13 14.66 -7.91
CA ALA A 234 -13.94 15.61 -8.70
C ALA A 234 -14.56 16.75 -7.85
N HIS A 235 -14.72 16.52 -6.56
CA HIS A 235 -15.33 17.48 -5.61
C HIS A 235 -14.38 17.91 -4.49
N ALA A 236 -13.15 17.36 -4.45
CA ALA A 236 -12.19 17.64 -3.40
C ALA A 236 -11.51 19.00 -3.59
N ARG A 237 -11.30 19.74 -2.50
CA ARG A 237 -10.49 20.97 -2.47
C ARG A 237 -8.99 20.70 -2.44
N TYR A 238 -8.58 19.48 -2.06
CA TYR A 238 -7.21 19.00 -2.02
C TYR A 238 -6.89 18.19 -3.27
N ARG A 239 -5.61 17.97 -3.55
CA ARG A 239 -5.16 17.10 -4.63
C ARG A 239 -4.79 15.73 -4.08
N MET A 240 -5.35 14.67 -4.67
CA MET A 240 -4.90 13.30 -4.42
C MET A 240 -3.76 12.92 -5.34
N VAL A 241 -2.83 12.12 -4.81
CA VAL A 241 -1.73 11.47 -5.54
C VAL A 241 -1.63 10.04 -5.05
N PHE A 242 -1.48 9.09 -5.96
CA PHE A 242 -1.40 7.68 -5.65
C PHE A 242 0.00 7.14 -5.94
N PHE A 243 0.58 6.41 -5.00
CA PHE A 243 1.85 5.73 -5.14
C PHE A 243 1.67 4.23 -4.93
N SER A 244 2.24 3.42 -5.83
CA SER A 244 2.23 1.96 -5.74
C SER A 244 3.58 1.38 -6.14
N GLY A 245 3.76 0.07 -5.91
CA GLY A 245 4.91 -0.73 -6.32
C GLY A 245 4.47 -1.89 -7.20
N HIS A 246 4.91 -3.11 -6.83
CA HIS A 246 4.54 -4.41 -7.41
C HIS A 246 5.02 -4.66 -8.84
N VAL A 247 4.86 -3.72 -9.75
CA VAL A 247 5.43 -3.77 -11.09
C VAL A 247 6.86 -3.23 -11.02
N HIS A 248 7.85 -4.09 -11.31
CA HIS A 248 9.26 -3.77 -11.11
C HIS A 248 9.80 -2.83 -12.20
N ASN A 249 9.16 -1.68 -12.32
CA ASN A 249 9.49 -0.63 -13.27
C ASN A 249 8.91 0.70 -12.77
N TYR A 250 8.96 1.72 -13.60
CA TYR A 250 8.32 3.02 -13.37
C TYR A 250 7.21 3.27 -14.38
N GLU A 251 6.06 3.75 -13.92
CA GLU A 251 4.95 4.22 -14.75
C GLU A 251 4.35 5.49 -14.14
N ARG A 252 3.73 6.29 -15.00
CA ARG A 252 2.95 7.45 -14.56
C ARG A 252 1.66 7.55 -15.37
N HIS A 253 0.53 7.55 -14.67
CA HIS A 253 -0.80 7.68 -15.25
C HIS A 253 -1.54 8.87 -14.65
N GLU A 254 -2.54 9.39 -15.36
CA GLU A 254 -3.41 10.45 -14.84
C GLU A 254 -4.87 10.11 -15.19
N HIS A 255 -5.70 9.91 -14.15
CA HIS A 255 -7.12 9.58 -14.26
C HIS A 255 -7.93 10.36 -13.23
N GLY A 256 -9.09 10.88 -13.62
CA GLY A 256 -10.01 11.58 -12.72
C GLY A 256 -9.38 12.75 -11.95
N GLY A 257 -8.30 13.34 -12.44
CA GLY A 257 -7.56 14.41 -11.78
C GLY A 257 -6.59 13.91 -10.69
N ILE A 258 -6.35 12.61 -10.59
CA ILE A 258 -5.35 12.00 -9.71
C ILE A 258 -4.16 11.56 -10.55
N THR A 259 -2.95 11.85 -10.08
CA THR A 259 -1.72 11.30 -10.67
C THR A 259 -1.35 10.01 -9.94
N TYR A 260 -1.18 8.93 -10.70
CA TYR A 260 -0.81 7.59 -10.23
C TYR A 260 0.64 7.30 -10.63
N PHE A 261 1.44 6.89 -9.66
CA PHE A 261 2.82 6.48 -9.87
C PHE A 261 2.97 5.01 -9.52
N VAL A 262 3.54 4.23 -10.44
CA VAL A 262 4.11 2.92 -10.13
C VAL A 262 5.60 3.12 -9.90
N SER A 263 6.08 2.78 -8.72
CA SER A 263 7.47 2.98 -8.29
C SER A 263 8.03 1.69 -7.67
N GLY A 264 8.11 0.64 -8.51
CA GLY A 264 8.62 -0.68 -8.13
C GLY A 264 10.06 -0.95 -8.57
N GLY A 265 10.84 0.08 -8.88
CA GLY A 265 12.22 -0.05 -9.36
C GLY A 265 13.29 -0.11 -8.26
N GLY A 266 12.98 -0.60 -7.07
CA GLY A 266 13.87 -0.60 -5.90
C GLY A 266 14.94 -1.69 -5.87
N ALA A 267 15.06 -2.48 -6.90
CA ALA A 267 16.05 -3.51 -7.15
C ALA A 267 15.53 -4.96 -7.21
N ALA A 268 14.26 -5.24 -6.98
CA ALA A 268 13.69 -6.52 -7.38
C ALA A 268 13.98 -6.78 -8.87
N HIS A 269 13.97 -8.04 -9.30
CA HIS A 269 14.28 -8.38 -10.70
C HIS A 269 13.39 -7.58 -11.63
N ALA A 270 13.97 -6.56 -12.26
CA ALA A 270 13.25 -5.63 -13.12
C ALA A 270 13.13 -6.20 -14.55
N TYR A 271 12.07 -5.83 -15.22
CA TYR A 271 11.77 -6.26 -16.59
C TYR A 271 11.22 -5.09 -17.43
N PRO A 272 11.44 -5.10 -18.75
CA PRO A 272 10.78 -4.15 -19.62
C PRO A 272 9.28 -4.45 -19.66
N ILE A 273 8.46 -3.40 -19.65
CA ILE A 273 7.01 -3.53 -19.78
C ILE A 273 6.54 -2.92 -21.11
N PRO A 274 5.50 -3.47 -21.76
CA PRO A 274 4.84 -2.80 -22.84
C PRO A 274 4.24 -1.48 -22.32
N ARG A 275 4.23 -0.43 -23.14
CA ARG A 275 3.71 0.87 -22.73
C ARG A 275 2.38 1.13 -23.40
N ASP A 276 1.32 1.24 -22.62
CA ASP A 276 0.03 1.68 -23.09
C ASP A 276 0.06 3.16 -23.46
N PRO A 277 -0.79 3.62 -24.38
CA PRO A 277 -0.88 5.05 -24.71
C PRO A 277 -1.24 5.95 -23.51
N GLY A 278 -1.87 5.38 -22.48
CA GLY A 278 -2.22 6.08 -21.24
C GLY A 278 -1.08 6.20 -20.23
N ASP A 279 0.02 5.45 -20.40
CA ASP A 279 1.23 5.65 -19.61
C ASP A 279 1.96 6.90 -20.12
N LEU A 280 2.07 7.88 -19.26
CA LEU A 280 2.72 9.15 -19.57
C LEU A 280 4.25 9.06 -19.61
N PHE A 281 4.81 7.90 -19.21
CA PHE A 281 6.23 7.61 -19.31
C PHE A 281 6.49 6.47 -20.29
N GLN A 282 6.93 6.81 -21.49
CA GLN A 282 7.02 5.90 -22.66
C GLN A 282 8.38 5.20 -22.83
N SER A 283 9.21 5.11 -21.79
CA SER A 283 10.48 4.36 -21.86
C SER A 283 10.27 2.85 -21.83
N LYS A 284 10.94 2.13 -22.73
CA LYS A 284 10.96 0.66 -22.78
C LYS A 284 12.10 0.05 -21.97
N GLU A 285 12.90 0.87 -21.28
CA GLU A 285 14.04 0.42 -20.51
C GLU A 285 13.64 -0.14 -19.14
N ILE A 286 14.52 -0.90 -18.55
CA ILE A 286 14.47 -1.24 -17.13
C ILE A 286 14.79 0.04 -16.35
N ASN A 287 13.96 0.37 -15.37
CA ASN A 287 14.07 1.58 -14.60
C ASN A 287 14.26 1.28 -13.12
N TYR A 288 15.51 1.10 -12.69
CA TYR A 288 15.83 1.15 -11.26
C TYR A 288 15.81 2.60 -10.81
N HIS A 289 15.04 2.91 -9.78
CA HIS A 289 14.82 4.31 -9.40
C HIS A 289 14.31 4.49 -7.99
N TYR A 290 14.33 5.73 -7.55
CA TYR A 290 13.48 6.26 -6.49
C TYR A 290 12.84 7.57 -6.97
N LEU A 291 11.71 7.95 -6.37
CA LEU A 291 11.09 9.25 -6.59
C LEU A 291 11.51 10.21 -5.48
N LEU A 292 12.01 11.38 -5.87
CA LEU A 292 12.20 12.50 -4.95
C LEU A 292 10.99 13.42 -5.06
N VAL A 293 10.29 13.64 -3.95
CA VAL A 293 9.14 14.54 -3.87
C VAL A 293 9.54 15.78 -3.09
N GLU A 294 9.49 16.92 -3.74
CA GLU A 294 9.72 18.22 -3.13
C GLU A 294 8.39 18.95 -2.94
N THR A 295 8.08 19.31 -1.71
CA THR A 295 6.79 19.90 -1.34
C THR A 295 6.88 21.41 -1.20
N GLY A 296 5.80 22.07 -1.57
CA GLY A 296 5.57 23.50 -1.33
C GLY A 296 4.18 23.75 -0.78
N PRO A 297 3.80 25.02 -0.57
CA PRO A 297 2.49 25.36 0.00
C PRO A 297 1.30 24.86 -0.83
N GLN A 298 1.39 24.93 -2.16
CA GLN A 298 0.28 24.60 -3.07
C GLN A 298 0.70 23.71 -4.24
N SER A 299 1.91 23.20 -4.21
CA SER A 299 2.40 22.30 -5.25
C SER A 299 3.43 21.34 -4.69
N MET A 300 3.52 20.18 -5.30
CA MET A 300 4.64 19.25 -5.14
C MET A 300 5.26 18.95 -6.49
N LYS A 301 6.56 18.70 -6.49
CA LYS A 301 7.31 18.25 -7.65
C LYS A 301 7.76 16.84 -7.39
N VAL A 302 7.44 15.92 -8.29
CA VAL A 302 7.89 14.54 -8.26
C VAL A 302 8.91 14.34 -9.36
N THR A 303 10.12 13.93 -9.00
CA THR A 303 11.22 13.68 -9.92
C THR A 303 11.65 12.22 -9.82
N MET A 304 11.63 11.51 -10.93
CA MET A 304 12.19 10.16 -11.03
C MET A 304 13.71 10.23 -11.13
N ASN A 305 14.40 9.67 -10.14
CA ASN A 305 15.87 9.55 -10.15
C ASN A 305 16.24 8.13 -10.56
N ARG A 306 16.56 7.95 -11.85
CA ARG A 306 16.88 6.65 -12.44
C ARG A 306 18.36 6.34 -12.29
N LEU A 307 18.64 5.14 -11.76
CA LEU A 307 19.96 4.55 -11.66
C LEU A 307 20.24 3.68 -12.89
N GLN A 308 21.41 3.87 -13.47
CA GLN A 308 22.05 2.91 -14.38
C GLN A 308 23.36 2.47 -13.75
N LEU A 309 23.54 1.15 -13.59
CA LEU A 309 24.77 0.59 -13.04
C LEU A 309 25.49 -0.16 -14.14
N THR A 310 26.67 0.35 -14.55
CA THR A 310 27.50 -0.25 -15.60
C THR A 310 28.92 -0.47 -15.03
N ASP A 311 29.39 -1.70 -15.06
CA ASP A 311 30.70 -2.09 -14.53
C ASP A 311 30.94 -1.58 -13.09
N GLY A 312 29.92 -1.68 -12.25
CA GLY A 312 29.93 -1.21 -10.85
C GLY A 312 29.89 0.32 -10.66
N LYS A 313 29.82 1.10 -11.76
CA LYS A 313 29.71 2.54 -11.70
C LYS A 313 28.27 2.99 -11.83
N ALA A 314 27.78 3.70 -10.83
CA ALA A 314 26.44 4.31 -10.83
C ALA A 314 26.43 5.59 -11.65
N THR A 315 25.44 5.74 -12.52
CA THR A 315 25.08 6.97 -13.21
C THR A 315 23.60 7.27 -12.98
N TRP A 316 23.29 8.55 -12.82
CA TRP A 316 21.95 9.02 -12.48
C TRP A 316 21.39 9.92 -13.56
N THR A 317 20.12 9.72 -13.88
CA THR A 317 19.35 10.56 -14.80
C THR A 317 17.98 10.86 -14.22
N THR A 318 17.34 11.93 -14.70
CA THR A 318 15.98 12.34 -14.28
C THR A 318 15.07 12.35 -15.52
N PRO A 319 14.68 11.18 -16.05
CA PRO A 319 13.96 11.10 -17.31
C PRO A 319 12.50 11.52 -17.20
N ASP A 320 11.95 11.65 -16.00
CA ASP A 320 10.59 12.16 -15.78
C ASP A 320 10.53 13.09 -14.58
N GLU A 321 9.80 14.18 -14.76
CA GLU A 321 9.50 15.16 -13.72
C GLU A 321 8.09 15.72 -13.94
N VAL A 322 7.31 15.81 -12.87
CA VAL A 322 5.98 16.41 -12.92
C VAL A 322 5.73 17.32 -11.72
N ARG A 323 5.08 18.45 -11.97
CA ARG A 323 4.56 19.34 -10.94
C ARG A 323 3.07 19.14 -10.76
N ILE A 324 2.64 18.84 -9.56
CA ILE A 324 1.25 18.62 -9.18
C ILE A 324 0.82 19.79 -8.30
N SER A 325 -0.26 20.47 -8.68
CA SER A 325 -0.80 21.62 -7.93
C SER A 325 -2.15 21.26 -7.32
N VAL A 326 -2.50 21.93 -6.23
CA VAL A 326 -3.87 21.84 -5.68
C VAL A 326 -4.88 22.33 -6.72
N PRO A 327 -6.14 21.86 -6.68
CA PRO A 327 -7.19 22.39 -7.54
C PRO A 327 -7.30 23.91 -7.35
N ALA A 328 -7.45 24.65 -8.44
CA ALA A 328 -7.76 26.06 -8.32
C ALA A 328 -9.09 26.19 -7.55
N THR A 329 -9.07 26.84 -6.39
CA THR A 329 -10.31 27.18 -5.70
C THR A 329 -11.15 27.99 -6.67
N ALA A 330 -12.39 27.56 -6.93
CA ALA A 330 -13.34 28.34 -7.69
C ALA A 330 -13.42 29.70 -6.98
N ALA A 331 -12.90 30.74 -7.63
CA ALA A 331 -12.95 32.08 -7.11
C ALA A 331 -14.40 32.32 -6.72
N THR A 332 -14.64 32.58 -5.45
CA THR A 332 -15.93 33.06 -4.95
C THR A 332 -16.32 34.18 -5.90
N LYS A 333 -17.34 33.95 -6.74
CA LYS A 333 -17.98 35.03 -7.49
C LYS A 333 -18.44 36.01 -6.43
N ALA A 334 -17.67 37.08 -6.23
CA ALA A 334 -18.16 38.27 -5.56
C ALA A 334 -19.40 38.69 -6.37
N SER A 335 -20.56 38.49 -5.81
CA SER A 335 -21.80 39.08 -6.32
C SER A 335 -21.63 40.59 -6.24
N PRO A 336 -22.05 41.31 -7.26
CA PRO A 336 -21.99 42.75 -7.31
C PRO A 336 -22.87 43.43 -6.27
#